data_b96c68d8e8a7ab8b9f80628a1e9dc82a
#
_entry.id   b96c68d8e8a7ab8b9f80628a1e9dc82a
#
_cell.length_a   1.000
_cell.length_b   1.000
_cell.length_c   1.000
_cell.angle_alpha   90.00
_cell.angle_beta   90.00
_cell.angle_gamma   90.00
#
_symmetry.space_group_name_H-M   'P 1'
#
loop_
_entity.id
_entity.type
_entity.pdbx_description
1 polymer ?
#
loop_
_entity_poly.entity_id
_entity_poly.type
_entity_poly.pdbx_seq_one_letter_code
_entity_poly.pdbx_strand_id
1 'polypeptide(L)'
;MKKLLLLFALFAVALSATASPTERWLDPECFAENRAPMRTSFIVFPTASEAVPENDYTRSPFYRTLNGEWAFLRAERPGAEPEGFFRTGYDDSSWGVMPVPGIWELNGYGDPVYTNKPYPWYKFFEVKPPLVPHEQNYTGLYRRTVRVPADWKGRDAFIHIGSATSNVTLWVNGREVGYSEDSKLEAEFDVTRYIT
;
A
#
# COMPACT_ATOMS: atom_id res chain seq x y z
N MET A 1 -4.28 62.84 25.02
CA MET A 1 -5.22 61.70 24.84
C MET A 1 -4.63 60.80 23.76
N LYS A 2 -3.93 59.74 24.16
CA LYS A 2 -3.29 58.78 23.22
C LYS A 2 -4.25 57.64 22.98
N LYS A 3 -4.69 57.46 21.70
CA LYS A 3 -5.51 56.34 21.29
C LYS A 3 -4.61 55.10 21.07
N LEU A 4 -4.83 54.08 21.90
CA LEU A 4 -4.17 52.76 21.78
C LEU A 4 -4.94 51.93 20.76
N LEU A 5 -4.34 51.71 19.60
CA LEU A 5 -4.85 50.73 18.61
C LEU A 5 -4.41 49.35 19.01
N LEU A 6 -5.34 48.49 19.44
CA LEU A 6 -5.10 47.06 19.59
C LEU A 6 -5.27 46.37 18.23
N LEU A 7 -4.16 45.90 17.67
CA LEU A 7 -4.17 45.03 16.52
C LEU A 7 -4.40 43.59 17.01
N PHE A 8 -5.60 43.05 16.78
CA PHE A 8 -5.85 41.60 16.92
C PHE A 8 -5.37 40.89 15.65
N ALA A 9 -4.21 40.24 15.74
CA ALA A 9 -3.77 39.30 14.72
C ALA A 9 -4.50 37.99 14.95
N LEU A 10 -5.53 37.69 14.13
CA LEU A 10 -6.14 36.36 14.06
C LEU A 10 -5.16 35.43 13.36
N PHE A 11 -4.48 34.60 14.14
CA PHE A 11 -3.75 33.46 13.61
C PHE A 11 -4.77 32.35 13.30
N ALA A 12 -5.22 32.27 12.06
CA ALA A 12 -5.97 31.13 11.58
C ALA A 12 -4.97 29.95 11.42
N VAL A 13 -4.85 29.13 12.45
CA VAL A 13 -4.21 27.82 12.32
C VAL A 13 -5.18 26.95 11.50
N ALA A 14 -4.92 26.82 10.23
CA ALA A 14 -5.54 25.78 9.43
C ALA A 14 -5.06 24.44 10.00
N LEU A 15 -5.87 23.81 10.87
CA LEU A 15 -5.73 22.40 11.16
C LEU A 15 -6.08 21.68 9.86
N SER A 16 -5.07 21.32 9.09
CA SER A 16 -5.20 20.25 8.10
C SER A 16 -5.45 18.99 8.92
N ALA A 17 -6.71 18.61 9.07
CA ALA A 17 -7.07 17.29 9.54
C ALA A 17 -6.54 16.31 8.48
N THR A 18 -5.32 15.82 8.69
CA THR A 18 -4.88 14.64 7.96
C THR A 18 -5.76 13.50 8.47
N ALA A 19 -6.68 13.05 7.63
CA ALA A 19 -7.44 11.85 7.91
C ALA A 19 -6.45 10.75 8.35
N SER A 20 -6.80 10.01 9.39
CA SER A 20 -5.99 8.86 9.81
C SER A 20 -5.78 7.96 8.60
N PRO A 21 -4.56 7.46 8.33
CA PRO A 21 -4.33 6.54 7.21
C PRO A 21 -5.29 5.35 7.16
N THR A 22 -5.88 5.01 8.30
CA THR A 22 -6.85 3.92 8.45
C THR A 22 -8.26 4.23 7.95
N GLU A 23 -8.57 5.49 7.64
CA GLU A 23 -9.94 5.90 7.26
C GLU A 23 -10.09 6.28 5.79
N ARG A 24 -9.02 6.31 5.01
CA ARG A 24 -9.06 6.64 3.56
C ARG A 24 -10.03 5.75 2.80
N TRP A 25 -10.09 4.48 3.17
CA TRP A 25 -10.97 3.47 2.58
C TRP A 25 -12.48 3.72 2.82
N LEU A 26 -12.84 4.72 3.63
CA LEU A 26 -14.21 5.21 3.81
C LEU A 26 -14.52 6.44 2.95
N ASP A 27 -13.50 7.05 2.36
CA ASP A 27 -13.65 8.24 1.53
C ASP A 27 -13.58 7.87 0.05
N PRO A 28 -14.70 7.86 -0.68
CA PRO A 28 -14.74 7.48 -2.09
C PRO A 28 -13.99 8.46 -3.01
N GLU A 29 -13.59 9.61 -2.52
CA GLU A 29 -12.77 10.57 -3.27
C GLU A 29 -11.27 10.30 -3.10
N CYS A 30 -10.88 9.56 -2.04
CA CYS A 30 -9.50 9.21 -1.73
C CYS A 30 -9.15 7.81 -2.25
N PHE A 31 -9.12 7.61 -3.54
CA PHE A 31 -8.80 6.31 -4.15
C PHE A 31 -7.31 6.10 -4.46
N ALA A 32 -6.49 7.13 -4.40
CA ALA A 32 -5.05 7.04 -4.59
C ALA A 32 -4.30 8.24 -3.99
N GLU A 33 -3.15 7.98 -3.35
CA GLU A 33 -2.20 8.99 -2.91
C GLU A 33 -0.79 8.59 -3.34
N ASN A 34 -0.05 9.50 -3.96
CA ASN A 34 1.32 9.28 -4.47
C ASN A 34 1.47 8.06 -5.40
N ARG A 35 0.36 7.52 -5.92
CA ARG A 35 0.38 6.52 -6.98
C ARG A 35 0.81 7.17 -8.28
N ALA A 36 1.74 6.55 -9.01
CA ALA A 36 2.12 7.00 -10.34
C ALA A 36 0.91 6.97 -11.30
N PRO A 37 0.88 7.84 -12.33
CA PRO A 37 -0.17 7.80 -13.34
C PRO A 37 -0.24 6.42 -13.99
N MET A 38 -1.47 5.95 -14.22
CA MET A 38 -1.71 4.69 -14.92
C MET A 38 -1.13 4.74 -16.33
N ARG A 39 -0.42 3.69 -16.71
CA ARG A 39 0.23 3.54 -18.01
C ARG A 39 0.30 2.08 -18.43
N THR A 40 0.62 1.84 -19.68
CA THR A 40 0.95 0.50 -20.14
C THR A 40 2.23 0.02 -19.44
N SER A 41 2.22 -1.20 -18.92
CA SER A 41 3.37 -1.82 -18.28
C SER A 41 4.53 -1.96 -19.27
N PHE A 42 5.74 -1.63 -18.84
CA PHE A 42 6.95 -1.86 -19.60
C PHE A 42 8.12 -2.13 -18.65
N ILE A 43 9.15 -2.77 -19.18
CA ILE A 43 10.42 -3.00 -18.48
C ILE A 43 11.54 -2.37 -19.29
N VAL A 44 12.44 -1.70 -18.60
CA VAL A 44 13.60 -1.04 -19.21
C VAL A 44 14.74 -2.04 -19.36
N PHE A 45 15.43 -1.98 -20.49
CA PHE A 45 16.67 -2.73 -20.76
C PHE A 45 17.79 -1.77 -21.14
N PRO A 46 19.05 -2.15 -20.96
CA PRO A 46 20.19 -1.31 -21.33
C PRO A 46 20.25 -1.00 -22.83
N THR A 47 19.86 -1.96 -23.67
CA THR A 47 19.88 -1.83 -25.13
C THR A 47 18.60 -2.43 -25.75
N ALA A 48 18.27 -1.97 -26.96
CA ALA A 48 17.14 -2.50 -27.71
C ALA A 48 17.33 -3.99 -28.07
N SER A 49 18.56 -4.41 -28.32
CA SER A 49 18.87 -5.82 -28.63
C SER A 49 18.64 -6.77 -27.47
N GLU A 50 18.77 -6.27 -26.22
CA GLU A 50 18.46 -7.05 -25.03
C GLU A 50 16.96 -7.10 -24.73
N ALA A 51 16.21 -6.10 -25.17
CA ALA A 51 14.76 -6.00 -24.94
C ALA A 51 13.92 -6.89 -25.85
N VAL A 52 14.43 -7.25 -27.03
CA VAL A 52 13.63 -7.85 -28.12
C VAL A 52 13.45 -9.38 -28.03
N PRO A 53 14.44 -10.19 -27.60
CA PRO A 53 14.24 -11.64 -27.61
C PRO A 53 13.42 -12.10 -26.42
N GLU A 54 12.36 -12.86 -26.65
CA GLU A 54 11.73 -13.76 -25.67
C GLU A 54 10.74 -13.19 -24.65
N ASN A 55 10.44 -11.90 -24.60
CA ASN A 55 9.52 -11.32 -23.61
C ASN A 55 9.84 -11.65 -22.12
N ASP A 56 11.07 -12.05 -21.83
CA ASP A 56 11.48 -12.36 -20.46
C ASP A 56 12.03 -11.12 -19.77
N TYR A 57 11.12 -10.34 -19.18
CA TYR A 57 11.47 -9.13 -18.43
C TYR A 57 12.33 -9.40 -17.19
N THR A 58 12.35 -10.64 -16.69
CA THR A 58 13.16 -11.01 -15.51
C THR A 58 14.66 -10.94 -15.79
N ARG A 59 15.06 -10.94 -17.05
CA ARG A 59 16.45 -10.78 -17.49
C ARG A 59 16.95 -9.34 -17.42
N SER A 60 16.07 -8.36 -17.28
CA SER A 60 16.48 -6.97 -17.13
C SER A 60 17.33 -6.78 -15.87
N PRO A 61 18.52 -6.14 -15.96
CA PRO A 61 19.28 -5.78 -14.76
C PRO A 61 18.57 -4.72 -13.91
N PHE A 62 17.55 -4.06 -14.46
CA PHE A 62 16.75 -3.03 -13.79
C PHE A 62 15.44 -3.57 -13.20
N TYR A 63 15.27 -4.87 -13.18
CA TYR A 63 14.10 -5.53 -12.59
C TYR A 63 14.52 -6.45 -11.44
N ARG A 64 13.73 -6.43 -10.38
CA ARG A 64 13.82 -7.39 -9.27
C ARG A 64 12.42 -7.78 -8.84
N THR A 65 12.14 -9.07 -8.85
CA THR A 65 10.88 -9.56 -8.28
C THR A 65 10.90 -9.48 -6.76
N LEU A 66 9.78 -9.05 -6.20
CA LEU A 66 9.49 -9.12 -4.78
C LEU A 66 8.58 -10.30 -4.43
N ASN A 67 8.27 -11.15 -5.40
CA ASN A 67 7.55 -12.40 -5.17
C ASN A 67 8.33 -13.32 -4.23
N GLY A 68 7.63 -14.17 -3.53
CA GLY A 68 8.20 -15.11 -2.56
C GLY A 68 7.60 -14.95 -1.17
N GLU A 69 8.30 -15.39 -0.15
CA GLU A 69 7.80 -15.37 1.22
C GLU A 69 7.94 -14.00 1.87
N TRP A 70 6.88 -13.58 2.55
CA TRP A 70 6.81 -12.35 3.33
C TRP A 70 6.36 -12.69 4.76
N ALA A 71 6.89 -11.99 5.75
CA ALA A 71 6.29 -12.00 7.09
C ALA A 71 4.89 -11.41 6.99
N PHE A 72 3.92 -12.08 7.63
CA PHE A 72 2.51 -11.75 7.50
C PHE A 72 1.77 -11.80 8.83
N LEU A 73 0.96 -10.79 9.07
CA LEU A 73 -0.01 -10.74 10.17
C LEU A 73 -1.36 -10.28 9.65
N ARG A 74 -2.41 -11.03 9.99
CA ARG A 74 -3.79 -10.60 9.74
C ARG A 74 -4.34 -9.89 10.97
N ALA A 75 -4.61 -8.60 10.86
CA ALA A 75 -5.34 -7.85 11.87
C ALA A 75 -6.85 -8.05 11.68
N GLU A 76 -7.59 -8.08 12.78
CA GLU A 76 -9.03 -8.42 12.80
C GLU A 76 -9.90 -7.34 12.17
N ARG A 77 -9.39 -6.10 12.09
CA ARG A 77 -10.08 -4.95 11.48
C ARG A 77 -9.09 -3.82 11.24
N PRO A 78 -9.44 -2.83 10.40
CA PRO A 78 -8.66 -1.60 10.27
C PRO A 78 -8.54 -0.90 11.63
N GLY A 79 -7.35 -0.42 11.95
CA GLY A 79 -7.01 0.21 13.22
C GLY A 79 -6.62 -0.78 14.33
N ALA A 80 -6.63 -2.10 14.07
CA ALA A 80 -6.15 -3.12 15.01
C ALA A 80 -4.70 -3.57 14.72
N GLU A 81 -4.01 -2.87 13.84
CA GLU A 81 -2.60 -3.16 13.53
C GLU A 81 -1.72 -2.85 14.75
N PRO A 82 -0.69 -3.66 15.02
CA PRO A 82 0.26 -3.39 16.10
C PRO A 82 0.92 -2.03 15.94
N GLU A 83 1.05 -1.28 17.03
CA GLU A 83 1.66 0.04 17.01
C GLU A 83 3.08 -0.01 16.41
N GLY A 84 3.34 0.84 15.43
CA GLY A 84 4.65 0.96 14.81
C GLY A 84 5.06 -0.22 13.94
N PHE A 85 4.13 -1.06 13.52
CA PHE A 85 4.39 -2.22 12.65
C PHE A 85 5.21 -1.87 11.39
N PHE A 86 5.12 -0.63 10.91
CA PHE A 86 5.82 -0.12 9.74
C PHE A 86 7.27 0.31 10.00
N ARG A 87 7.70 0.39 11.26
CA ARG A 87 9.05 0.84 11.63
C ARG A 87 10.11 -0.18 11.23
N THR A 88 11.29 0.28 10.85
CA THR A 88 12.40 -0.59 10.42
C THR A 88 12.89 -1.53 11.52
N GLY A 89 12.81 -1.13 12.78
CA GLY A 89 13.21 -1.95 13.92
C GLY A 89 12.08 -2.75 14.58
N TYR A 90 10.93 -2.85 13.94
CA TYR A 90 9.81 -3.62 14.47
C TYR A 90 10.13 -5.11 14.49
N ASP A 91 9.86 -5.78 15.61
CA ASP A 91 10.04 -7.23 15.75
C ASP A 91 8.83 -7.98 15.20
N ASP A 92 8.99 -8.56 14.03
CA ASP A 92 8.00 -9.37 13.33
C ASP A 92 8.26 -10.90 13.45
N SER A 93 9.13 -11.31 14.37
CA SER A 93 9.51 -12.72 14.54
C SER A 93 8.36 -13.66 14.92
N SER A 94 7.30 -13.11 15.51
CA SER A 94 6.07 -13.84 15.84
C SER A 94 5.05 -13.91 14.69
N TRP A 95 5.30 -13.23 13.58
CA TRP A 95 4.40 -13.23 12.45
C TRP A 95 4.47 -14.55 11.67
N GLY A 96 3.39 -14.91 11.01
CA GLY A 96 3.37 -16.00 10.07
C GLY A 96 4.07 -15.67 8.76
N VAL A 97 3.96 -16.57 7.79
CA VAL A 97 4.52 -16.42 6.45
C VAL A 97 3.40 -16.48 5.42
N MET A 98 3.47 -15.58 4.43
CA MET A 98 2.56 -15.54 3.30
C MET A 98 3.36 -15.56 2.01
N PRO A 99 3.12 -16.51 1.09
CA PRO A 99 3.65 -16.42 -0.25
C PRO A 99 3.00 -15.25 -1.01
N VAL A 100 3.80 -14.49 -1.73
CA VAL A 100 3.33 -13.40 -2.60
C VAL A 100 3.78 -13.72 -4.02
N PRO A 101 2.87 -13.78 -5.00
CA PRO A 101 1.41 -13.65 -4.86
C PRO A 101 0.78 -14.81 -4.09
N GLY A 102 -0.28 -14.53 -3.35
CA GLY A 102 -1.00 -15.53 -2.57
C GLY A 102 -2.39 -15.06 -2.17
N ILE A 103 -3.25 -16.02 -1.86
CA ILE A 103 -4.61 -15.80 -1.36
C ILE A 103 -4.64 -16.27 0.09
N TRP A 104 -5.15 -15.44 0.99
CA TRP A 104 -5.12 -15.69 2.44
C TRP A 104 -5.73 -17.04 2.82
N GLU A 105 -6.92 -17.31 2.32
CA GLU A 105 -7.70 -18.49 2.65
C GLU A 105 -7.01 -19.80 2.20
N LEU A 106 -6.27 -19.74 1.10
CA LEU A 106 -5.48 -20.89 0.64
C LEU A 106 -4.18 -21.10 1.43
N ASN A 107 -3.81 -20.14 2.26
CA ASN A 107 -2.63 -20.18 3.10
C ASN A 107 -2.95 -20.24 4.61
N GLY A 108 -4.19 -20.58 4.96
CA GLY A 108 -4.62 -20.80 6.34
C GLY A 108 -5.01 -19.53 7.11
N TYR A 109 -5.24 -18.41 6.40
CA TYR A 109 -5.65 -17.15 7.01
C TYR A 109 -7.09 -16.81 6.62
N GLY A 110 -8.03 -17.13 7.49
CA GLY A 110 -9.46 -16.90 7.27
C GLY A 110 -10.16 -18.08 6.65
N ASP A 111 -11.44 -17.90 6.42
CA ASP A 111 -12.32 -18.93 5.85
C ASP A 111 -12.63 -18.61 4.39
N PRO A 112 -12.62 -19.60 3.50
CA PRO A 112 -12.97 -19.40 2.11
C PRO A 112 -14.47 -19.09 2.00
N VAL A 113 -14.81 -17.83 1.83
CA VAL A 113 -16.21 -17.39 1.68
C VAL A 113 -16.52 -17.26 0.20
N TYR A 114 -17.43 -18.12 -0.27
CA TYR A 114 -17.99 -17.99 -1.61
C TYR A 114 -19.36 -17.32 -1.55
N THR A 115 -19.50 -16.18 -2.21
CA THR A 115 -20.77 -15.51 -2.41
C THR A 115 -21.02 -15.28 -3.89
N ASN A 116 -22.10 -15.89 -4.42
CA ASN A 116 -22.56 -15.65 -5.78
C ASN A 116 -23.68 -14.60 -5.86
N LYS A 117 -24.04 -14.04 -4.75
CA LYS A 117 -25.01 -12.95 -4.57
C LYS A 117 -24.43 -11.93 -3.62
N PRO A 118 -25.04 -10.78 -3.54
CA PRO A 118 -24.44 -9.47 -3.49
C PRO A 118 -23.20 -9.42 -2.57
N TYR A 119 -22.88 -8.35 -2.00
CA TYR A 119 -21.60 -8.07 -1.33
C TYR A 119 -21.33 -9.00 -0.13
N PRO A 120 -20.03 -9.24 0.23
CA PRO A 120 -19.65 -10.19 1.29
C PRO A 120 -20.35 -9.98 2.63
N TRP A 121 -20.66 -8.75 3.00
CA TRP A 121 -21.23 -8.40 4.30
C TRP A 121 -22.76 -8.31 4.34
N TYR A 122 -23.48 -8.63 3.26
CA TYR A 122 -24.92 -8.38 3.18
C TYR A 122 -25.78 -9.00 4.30
N LYS A 123 -25.27 -10.03 4.98
CA LYS A 123 -25.94 -10.67 6.12
C LYS A 123 -25.62 -10.03 7.46
N PHE A 124 -24.53 -9.27 7.56
CA PHE A 124 -24.00 -8.76 8.82
C PHE A 124 -24.01 -7.24 8.89
N PHE A 125 -24.17 -6.58 7.77
CA PHE A 125 -24.09 -5.15 7.64
C PHE A 125 -25.16 -4.62 6.70
N GLU A 126 -25.87 -3.57 7.15
CA GLU A 126 -26.80 -2.87 6.28
C GLU A 126 -26.02 -2.08 5.23
N VAL A 127 -26.08 -2.54 4.00
CA VAL A 127 -25.31 -1.94 2.90
C VAL A 127 -25.79 -0.53 2.60
N LYS A 128 -24.96 0.46 2.93
CA LYS A 128 -25.18 1.89 2.69
C LYS A 128 -23.95 2.49 2.00
N PRO A 129 -23.80 2.31 0.68
CA PRO A 129 -22.64 2.89 -0.01
C PRO A 129 -22.52 4.41 0.27
N PRO A 130 -21.30 4.94 0.46
CA PRO A 130 -20.00 4.28 0.32
C PRO A 130 -19.52 3.53 1.56
N LEU A 131 -20.31 3.44 2.60
CA LEU A 131 -19.91 2.85 3.88
C LEU A 131 -19.63 1.36 3.76
N VAL A 132 -18.53 0.93 4.36
CA VAL A 132 -18.15 -0.46 4.58
C VAL A 132 -17.98 -0.71 6.09
N PRO A 133 -18.20 -1.93 6.60
CA PRO A 133 -18.08 -2.20 8.02
C PRO A 133 -16.63 -2.12 8.50
N HIS A 134 -16.42 -1.73 9.75
CA HIS A 134 -15.14 -1.89 10.44
C HIS A 134 -14.93 -3.34 10.88
N GLU A 135 -15.99 -3.97 11.43
CA GLU A 135 -15.93 -5.35 11.90
C GLU A 135 -15.93 -6.33 10.72
N GLN A 136 -15.22 -7.45 10.86
CA GLN A 136 -15.06 -8.46 9.81
C GLN A 136 -14.45 -7.89 8.51
N ASN A 137 -13.68 -6.84 8.64
CA ASN A 137 -12.95 -6.19 7.57
C ASN A 137 -11.45 -6.29 7.88
N TYR A 138 -10.89 -7.43 7.57
CA TYR A 138 -9.53 -7.78 7.96
C TYR A 138 -8.47 -6.98 7.21
N THR A 139 -7.37 -6.67 7.89
CA THR A 139 -6.20 -6.01 7.30
C THR A 139 -5.02 -6.96 7.28
N GLY A 140 -4.40 -7.15 6.12
CA GLY A 140 -3.17 -7.93 5.97
C GLY A 140 -1.94 -7.05 6.04
N LEU A 141 -1.05 -7.34 6.98
CA LEU A 141 0.22 -6.67 7.11
C LEU A 141 1.31 -7.57 6.52
N TYR A 142 2.05 -7.02 5.59
CA TYR A 142 3.14 -7.72 4.90
C TYR A 142 4.45 -6.98 5.15
N ARG A 143 5.48 -7.73 5.55
CA ARG A 143 6.80 -7.15 5.80
C ARG A 143 7.88 -7.97 5.11
N ARG A 144 8.84 -7.28 4.51
CA ARG A 144 10.01 -7.90 3.90
C ARG A 144 11.18 -6.93 3.86
N THR A 145 12.37 -7.45 4.13
CA THR A 145 13.61 -6.71 3.86
C THR A 145 14.09 -7.00 2.44
N VAL A 146 14.37 -5.95 1.70
CA VAL A 146 14.84 -6.02 0.32
C VAL A 146 16.17 -5.30 0.20
N ARG A 147 17.13 -5.94 -0.47
CA ARG A 147 18.39 -5.28 -0.82
C ARG A 147 18.30 -4.70 -2.23
N VAL A 148 18.41 -3.39 -2.33
CA VAL A 148 18.50 -2.71 -3.62
C VAL A 148 19.91 -2.93 -4.19
N PRO A 149 20.06 -3.30 -5.48
CA PRO A 149 21.37 -3.45 -6.11
C PRO A 149 22.17 -2.15 -6.09
N ALA A 150 23.47 -2.24 -5.84
CA ALA A 150 24.33 -1.05 -5.73
C ALA A 150 24.47 -0.28 -7.06
N ASP A 151 24.34 -0.97 -8.16
CA ASP A 151 24.36 -0.42 -9.52
C ASP A 151 23.08 0.34 -9.91
N TRP A 152 22.05 0.31 -9.04
CA TRP A 152 20.86 1.15 -9.18
C TRP A 152 21.04 2.56 -8.61
N LYS A 153 22.19 2.84 -8.00
CA LYS A 153 22.48 4.17 -7.44
C LYS A 153 22.34 5.26 -8.50
N GLY A 154 21.56 6.30 -8.16
CA GLY A 154 21.30 7.43 -9.05
C GLY A 154 20.23 7.18 -10.12
N ARG A 155 19.48 6.06 -10.00
CA ARG A 155 18.31 5.76 -10.80
C ARG A 155 17.04 5.99 -9.99
N ASP A 156 15.97 6.30 -10.67
CA ASP A 156 14.64 6.25 -10.08
C ASP A 156 14.24 4.79 -9.85
N ALA A 157 13.66 4.51 -8.70
CA ALA A 157 13.21 3.20 -8.31
C ALA A 157 11.70 3.21 -8.02
N PHE A 158 11.02 2.23 -8.60
CA PHE A 158 9.56 2.08 -8.44
C PHE A 158 9.25 0.72 -7.83
N ILE A 159 8.27 0.68 -6.93
CA ILE A 159 7.60 -0.56 -6.54
C ILE A 159 6.33 -0.67 -7.35
N HIS A 160 6.21 -1.79 -8.08
CA HIS A 160 5.04 -2.15 -8.84
C HIS A 160 4.28 -3.25 -8.10
N ILE A 161 3.04 -2.98 -7.77
CA ILE A 161 2.10 -3.92 -7.16
C ILE A 161 1.11 -4.32 -8.24
N GLY A 162 1.24 -5.53 -8.77
CA GLY A 162 0.43 -6.00 -9.90
C GLY A 162 -1.05 -6.20 -9.55
N SER A 163 -1.35 -6.45 -8.28
CA SER A 163 -2.73 -6.60 -7.81
C SER A 163 -2.79 -6.59 -6.29
N ALA A 164 -3.77 -5.92 -5.73
CA ALA A 164 -4.15 -6.01 -4.34
C ALA A 164 -5.68 -5.95 -4.20
N THR A 165 -6.24 -6.61 -3.19
CA THR A 165 -7.67 -6.58 -2.90
C THR A 165 -7.85 -6.14 -1.46
N SER A 166 -8.55 -5.05 -1.19
CA SER A 166 -9.20 -4.09 -2.11
C SER A 166 -8.41 -2.79 -2.21
N ASN A 167 -7.56 -2.52 -1.24
CA ASN A 167 -6.66 -1.37 -1.19
C ASN A 167 -5.28 -1.79 -0.66
N VAL A 168 -4.31 -0.92 -0.81
CA VAL A 168 -2.96 -1.11 -0.31
C VAL A 168 -2.37 0.22 0.15
N THR A 169 -1.74 0.22 1.32
CA THR A 169 -0.87 1.30 1.78
C THR A 169 0.57 0.79 1.80
N LEU A 170 1.47 1.53 1.17
CA LEU A 170 2.87 1.18 1.06
C LEU A 170 3.73 2.00 2.03
N TRP A 171 4.58 1.31 2.82
CA TRP A 171 5.65 1.93 3.61
C TRP A 171 7.01 1.41 3.13
N VAL A 172 7.99 2.30 3.10
CA VAL A 172 9.39 1.97 2.84
C VAL A 172 10.26 2.62 3.90
N ASN A 173 11.09 1.83 4.56
CA ASN A 173 11.99 2.30 5.61
C ASN A 173 11.29 3.13 6.71
N GLY A 174 10.11 2.67 7.14
CA GLY A 174 9.34 3.30 8.22
C GLY A 174 8.58 4.56 7.83
N ARG A 175 8.56 4.91 6.56
CA ARG A 175 7.87 6.09 6.01
C ARG A 175 6.78 5.66 5.05
N GLU A 176 5.61 6.23 5.19
CA GLU A 176 4.54 6.00 4.24
C GLU A 176 4.90 6.58 2.87
N VAL A 177 4.70 5.80 1.84
CA VAL A 177 4.95 6.17 0.45
C VAL A 177 3.67 6.62 -0.22
N GLY A 178 2.60 5.82 -0.10
CA GLY A 178 1.34 6.12 -0.74
C GLY A 178 0.27 5.06 -0.53
N TYR A 179 -0.86 5.29 -1.16
CA TYR A 179 -2.09 4.52 -1.04
C TYR A 179 -2.71 4.28 -2.42
N SER A 180 -3.37 3.14 -2.61
CA SER A 180 -4.14 2.86 -3.82
C SER A 180 -5.31 1.94 -3.50
N GLU A 181 -6.46 2.25 -4.06
CA GLU A 181 -7.61 1.35 -4.22
C GLU A 181 -7.64 0.80 -5.65
N ASP A 182 -8.75 0.22 -6.05
CA ASP A 182 -8.97 -0.50 -7.32
C ASP A 182 -8.52 -1.97 -7.25
N SER A 183 -9.40 -2.80 -6.67
CA SER A 183 -9.16 -4.25 -6.60
C SER A 183 -8.65 -4.83 -7.90
N LYS A 184 -7.46 -5.45 -7.84
CA LYS A 184 -6.84 -6.19 -8.95
C LYS A 184 -6.27 -5.35 -10.08
N LEU A 185 -6.26 -4.03 -9.96
CA LEU A 185 -5.49 -3.17 -10.85
C LEU A 185 -4.08 -2.93 -10.33
N GLU A 186 -3.19 -2.61 -11.24
CA GLU A 186 -1.80 -2.32 -10.94
C GLU A 186 -1.65 -0.98 -10.21
N ALA A 187 -0.69 -0.90 -9.31
CA ALA A 187 -0.29 0.34 -8.67
C ALA A 187 1.23 0.47 -8.67
N GLU A 188 1.75 1.60 -9.11
CA GLU A 188 3.17 1.93 -9.03
C GLU A 188 3.41 3.10 -8.10
N PHE A 189 4.52 3.01 -7.36
CA PHE A 189 4.95 4.04 -6.42
C PHE A 189 6.43 4.35 -6.62
N ASP A 190 6.76 5.61 -6.79
CA ASP A 190 8.16 6.08 -6.77
C ASP A 190 8.69 6.00 -5.33
N VAL A 191 9.66 5.13 -5.15
CA VAL A 191 10.31 4.92 -3.84
C VAL A 191 11.72 5.48 -3.77
N THR A 192 12.19 6.19 -4.79
CA THR A 192 13.55 6.70 -4.93
C THR A 192 14.03 7.44 -3.67
N ARG A 193 13.23 8.34 -3.14
CA ARG A 193 13.55 9.13 -1.94
C ARG A 193 13.44 8.38 -0.61
N TYR A 194 12.97 7.14 -0.64
CA TYR A 194 12.74 6.32 0.55
C TYR A 194 13.77 5.20 0.71
N ILE A 195 14.46 4.82 -0.37
CA ILE A 195 15.56 3.85 -0.33
C ILE A 195 16.86 4.53 0.05
N THR A 196 17.67 3.84 0.87
CA THR A 196 18.96 4.34 1.39
C THR A 196 20.12 3.46 0.91
#